data_fef3b56cabbb0f3137baf13bca8911d8
#
_entry.id   fef3b56cabbb0f3137baf13bca8911d8
#
_cell.length_a   1.000
_cell.length_b   1.000
_cell.length_c   1.000
_cell.angle_alpha   90.00
_cell.angle_beta   90.00
_cell.angle_gamma   90.00
#
_symmetry.space_group_name_H-M   'P 1'
#
loop_
_entity.id
_entity.type
_entity.pdbx_description
1 polymer ?
#
loop_
_entity_poly.entity_id
_entity_poly.type
_entity_poly.pdbx_seq_one_letter_code
_entity_poly.pdbx_strand_id
1 'polypeptide(L)'
;MDITERFLNYTKFDTQSAEDSESVPSTAKQLLFAEYLKKELEREGLEEVELDEKGYLYATLKSNVKGDIPTIGFISHYDTSPDCSGADIKPQIVRGYNGGDILLSEGIVMSPKKFPELSQHVGEDLIVTDGTTLLGADDKAGIAEIVQAMVYLQEHKDIKHGKIRIAFNPDEEIGMGAHHFDVEKFGCQWAYTMDGGDVGELEFENFNAASAKIHIKGVSVHPGYAKGKMINANVLATEFAKLLPEDETPETTEGYQGFYHLIGMQGSVENATLSYIIRDHDRERFEDRKRFIESCVEKMNEKYGEGTVTAVVKDQYYNMKEKIDAQMHVIDLVLRAMQECGVAPKVKPIRGGTDGAQLSFKGLPCPNIFAGGINFHGPYEFVPIQSMEKAMQVIVKICEITADYND
;
A
#
# COMPACT_ATOMS: atom_id res chain seq x y z
N MET A 1 -2.33 -16.63 -22.48
CA MET A 1 -3.28 -15.69 -21.82
C MET A 1 -2.62 -14.32 -21.88
N ASP A 2 -3.33 -13.31 -22.34
CA ASP A 2 -2.80 -11.93 -22.30
C ASP A 2 -3.00 -11.29 -20.94
N ILE A 3 -2.44 -10.10 -20.73
CA ILE A 3 -2.47 -9.41 -19.43
C ILE A 3 -3.90 -9.04 -19.00
N THR A 4 -4.76 -8.67 -19.96
CA THR A 4 -6.16 -8.31 -19.71
C THR A 4 -6.97 -9.52 -19.25
N GLU A 5 -6.86 -10.65 -19.97
CA GLU A 5 -7.52 -11.90 -19.60
C GLU A 5 -7.04 -12.40 -18.24
N ARG A 6 -5.75 -12.25 -17.95
CA ARG A 6 -5.12 -12.62 -16.68
C ARG A 6 -5.73 -11.82 -15.54
N PHE A 7 -5.72 -10.50 -15.66
CA PHE A 7 -6.29 -9.60 -14.66
C PHE A 7 -7.79 -9.89 -14.43
N LEU A 8 -8.59 -9.99 -15.49
CA LEU A 8 -10.02 -10.32 -15.39
C LEU A 8 -10.28 -11.68 -14.73
N ASN A 9 -9.37 -12.66 -14.86
CA ASN A 9 -9.48 -13.91 -14.12
C ASN A 9 -9.20 -13.73 -12.64
N TYR A 10 -8.26 -12.84 -12.27
CA TYR A 10 -7.90 -12.58 -10.88
C TYR A 10 -9.03 -11.85 -10.13
N THR A 11 -9.75 -10.95 -10.79
CA THR A 11 -10.88 -10.24 -10.18
C THR A 11 -12.05 -11.16 -9.79
N LYS A 12 -12.10 -12.40 -10.29
CA LYS A 12 -13.14 -13.39 -9.90
C LYS A 12 -12.97 -13.92 -8.48
N PHE A 13 -11.82 -13.71 -7.87
CA PHE A 13 -11.54 -14.15 -6.50
C PHE A 13 -11.82 -13.02 -5.51
N ASP A 14 -12.67 -13.30 -4.54
CA ASP A 14 -12.79 -12.45 -3.37
C ASP A 14 -11.60 -12.73 -2.44
N THR A 15 -10.77 -11.72 -2.25
CA THR A 15 -9.54 -11.81 -1.44
C THR A 15 -9.46 -10.76 -0.34
N GLN A 16 -10.60 -10.17 0.03
CA GLN A 16 -10.67 -9.11 1.03
C GLN A 16 -10.04 -9.54 2.36
N SER A 17 -9.13 -8.72 2.87
CA SER A 17 -8.51 -8.86 4.20
C SER A 17 -9.46 -8.43 5.33
N ALA A 18 -9.06 -8.67 6.58
CA ALA A 18 -9.87 -8.35 7.75
C ALA A 18 -8.99 -7.83 8.90
N GLU A 19 -9.18 -6.57 9.30
CA GLU A 19 -8.38 -5.89 10.32
C GLU A 19 -8.41 -6.56 11.72
N ASP A 20 -9.56 -7.11 12.10
CA ASP A 20 -9.78 -7.70 13.44
C ASP A 20 -9.39 -9.19 13.52
N SER A 21 -8.72 -9.73 12.50
CA SER A 21 -8.33 -11.14 12.44
C SER A 21 -6.99 -11.38 13.13
N GLU A 22 -6.90 -12.47 13.89
CA GLU A 22 -5.63 -12.97 14.45
C GLU A 22 -4.96 -14.04 13.57
N SER A 23 -5.64 -14.47 12.50
CA SER A 23 -5.09 -15.47 11.57
C SER A 23 -4.19 -14.83 10.51
N VAL A 24 -3.30 -15.64 9.91
CA VAL A 24 -2.50 -15.25 8.73
C VAL A 24 -2.63 -16.35 7.68
N PRO A 25 -3.19 -16.06 6.50
CA PRO A 25 -3.82 -14.78 6.13
C PRO A 25 -5.03 -14.42 7.02
N SER A 26 -5.35 -13.14 7.07
CA SER A 26 -6.48 -12.62 7.87
C SER A 26 -7.82 -13.23 7.47
N THR A 27 -7.96 -13.67 6.21
CA THR A 27 -9.13 -14.40 5.70
C THR A 27 -8.72 -15.62 4.89
N ALA A 28 -9.39 -16.73 5.11
CA ALA A 28 -9.10 -17.99 4.40
C ALA A 28 -9.37 -17.91 2.88
N LYS A 29 -10.21 -17.00 2.42
CA LYS A 29 -10.51 -16.80 0.99
C LYS A 29 -9.31 -16.32 0.19
N GLN A 30 -8.35 -15.65 0.81
CA GLN A 30 -7.09 -15.26 0.20
C GLN A 30 -6.28 -16.49 -0.27
N LEU A 31 -6.28 -17.59 0.49
CA LEU A 31 -5.58 -18.82 0.12
C LEU A 31 -6.13 -19.47 -1.16
N LEU A 32 -7.41 -19.29 -1.46
CA LEU A 32 -8.00 -19.83 -2.70
C LEU A 32 -7.36 -19.20 -3.94
N PHE A 33 -7.08 -17.91 -3.87
CA PHE A 33 -6.41 -17.20 -4.94
C PHE A 33 -4.91 -17.54 -4.98
N ALA A 34 -4.25 -17.62 -3.84
CA ALA A 34 -2.84 -18.03 -3.76
C ALA A 34 -2.61 -19.43 -4.37
N GLU A 35 -3.51 -20.38 -4.11
CA GLU A 35 -3.48 -21.72 -4.73
C GLU A 35 -3.74 -21.70 -6.23
N TYR A 36 -4.61 -20.79 -6.70
CA TYR A 36 -4.81 -20.59 -8.13
C TYR A 36 -3.54 -20.05 -8.79
N LEU A 37 -2.94 -19.00 -8.20
CA LEU A 37 -1.69 -18.41 -8.68
C LEU A 37 -0.54 -19.43 -8.71
N LYS A 38 -0.39 -20.23 -7.65
CA LYS A 38 0.62 -21.29 -7.60
C LYS A 38 0.52 -22.21 -8.82
N LYS A 39 -0.68 -22.72 -9.12
CA LYS A 39 -0.92 -23.58 -10.28
C LYS A 39 -0.67 -22.87 -11.60
N GLU A 40 -0.96 -21.58 -11.66
CA GLU A 40 -0.68 -20.77 -12.84
C GLU A 40 0.83 -20.63 -13.05
N LEU A 41 1.60 -20.28 -12.03
CA LEU A 41 3.06 -20.16 -12.12
C LEU A 41 3.74 -21.46 -12.51
N GLU A 42 3.27 -22.60 -11.96
CA GLU A 42 3.73 -23.93 -12.34
C GLU A 42 3.43 -24.25 -13.83
N ARG A 43 2.23 -23.91 -14.31
CA ARG A 43 1.83 -24.09 -15.71
C ARG A 43 2.62 -23.18 -16.66
N GLU A 44 2.91 -21.95 -16.25
CA GLU A 44 3.73 -21.02 -17.03
C GLU A 44 5.23 -21.36 -16.98
N GLY A 45 5.62 -22.43 -16.28
CA GLY A 45 6.98 -22.98 -16.29
C GLY A 45 7.97 -22.27 -15.40
N LEU A 46 7.50 -21.51 -14.40
CA LEU A 46 8.35 -20.96 -13.35
C LEU A 46 8.84 -22.08 -12.41
N GLU A 47 10.00 -21.88 -11.82
CA GLU A 47 10.63 -22.85 -10.95
C GLU A 47 10.56 -22.43 -9.48
N GLU A 48 10.86 -23.36 -8.57
CA GLU A 48 10.85 -23.10 -7.14
C GLU A 48 9.53 -22.47 -6.67
N VAL A 49 8.39 -22.91 -7.27
CA VAL A 49 7.05 -22.40 -6.92
C VAL A 49 6.64 -22.96 -5.57
N GLU A 50 6.57 -22.13 -4.58
CA GLU A 50 6.28 -22.53 -3.20
C GLU A 50 5.26 -21.59 -2.56
N LEU A 51 4.15 -22.15 -2.10
CA LEU A 51 3.17 -21.48 -1.25
C LEU A 51 3.35 -22.00 0.16
N ASP A 52 3.66 -21.10 1.10
CA ASP A 52 3.83 -21.47 2.49
C ASP A 52 2.49 -21.51 3.26
N GLU A 53 2.53 -21.96 4.50
CA GLU A 53 1.36 -22.11 5.37
C GLU A 53 0.69 -20.77 5.76
N LYS A 54 1.40 -19.65 5.58
CA LYS A 54 0.93 -18.29 5.85
C LYS A 54 0.46 -17.54 4.61
N GLY A 55 0.46 -18.24 3.46
CA GLY A 55 -0.03 -17.67 2.21
C GLY A 55 1.01 -16.94 1.38
N TYR A 56 2.29 -16.92 1.75
CA TYR A 56 3.33 -16.31 0.92
C TYR A 56 3.70 -17.26 -0.23
N LEU A 57 3.50 -16.77 -1.45
CA LEU A 57 3.79 -17.51 -2.67
C LEU A 57 5.06 -16.97 -3.32
N TYR A 58 6.06 -17.83 -3.50
CA TYR A 58 7.34 -17.51 -4.13
C TYR A 58 7.52 -18.30 -5.41
N ALA A 59 8.21 -17.71 -6.40
CA ALA A 59 8.65 -18.44 -7.59
C ALA A 59 9.92 -17.83 -8.18
N THR A 60 10.55 -18.54 -9.10
CA THR A 60 11.81 -18.17 -9.75
C THR A 60 11.70 -18.26 -11.27
N LEU A 61 12.18 -17.23 -11.95
CA LEU A 61 12.62 -17.32 -13.34
C LEU A 61 14.15 -17.41 -13.37
N LYS A 62 14.67 -18.52 -13.87
CA LYS A 62 16.14 -18.73 -13.96
C LYS A 62 16.79 -17.75 -14.92
N SER A 63 18.02 -17.35 -14.60
CA SER A 63 18.87 -16.58 -15.50
C SER A 63 19.04 -17.26 -16.86
N ASN A 64 18.94 -16.50 -17.93
CA ASN A 64 19.25 -16.97 -19.31
C ASN A 64 20.67 -16.59 -19.75
N VAL A 65 21.46 -15.95 -18.89
CA VAL A 65 22.85 -15.58 -19.12
C VAL A 65 23.77 -16.15 -18.04
N LYS A 66 25.06 -16.19 -18.35
CA LYS A 66 26.12 -16.58 -17.41
C LYS A 66 26.77 -15.34 -16.82
N GLY A 67 27.16 -15.39 -15.56
CA GLY A 67 27.86 -14.32 -14.87
C GLY A 67 27.35 -14.14 -13.44
N ASP A 68 27.98 -13.25 -12.73
CA ASP A 68 27.57 -12.82 -11.38
C ASP A 68 26.60 -11.63 -11.52
N ILE A 69 25.36 -11.94 -11.86
CA ILE A 69 24.31 -10.95 -12.07
C ILE A 69 23.44 -10.90 -10.82
N PRO A 70 23.14 -9.69 -10.31
CA PRO A 70 22.27 -9.56 -9.14
C PRO A 70 20.94 -10.28 -9.30
N THR A 71 20.51 -11.00 -8.25
CA THR A 71 19.15 -11.53 -8.17
C THR A 71 18.24 -10.42 -7.70
N ILE A 72 17.24 -10.10 -8.52
CA ILE A 72 16.25 -9.06 -8.21
C ILE A 72 14.86 -9.67 -8.01
N GLY A 73 14.00 -8.94 -7.30
CA GLY A 73 12.65 -9.39 -7.00
C GLY A 73 11.56 -8.45 -7.46
N PHE A 74 10.38 -9.01 -7.73
CA PHE A 74 9.13 -8.27 -7.90
C PHE A 74 8.08 -8.84 -6.97
N ILE A 75 7.33 -7.95 -6.31
CA ILE A 75 6.38 -8.30 -5.25
C ILE A 75 5.07 -7.58 -5.52
N SER A 76 3.96 -8.25 -5.27
CA SER A 76 2.61 -7.67 -5.26
C SER A 76 1.77 -8.37 -4.20
N HIS A 77 0.81 -7.67 -3.62
CA HIS A 77 -0.12 -8.29 -2.70
C HIS A 77 -1.37 -8.80 -3.41
N TYR A 78 -2.00 -9.80 -2.84
CA TYR A 78 -3.19 -10.38 -3.45
C TYR A 78 -4.49 -10.14 -2.68
N ASP A 79 -4.40 -9.60 -1.47
CA ASP A 79 -5.60 -9.17 -0.77
C ASP A 79 -6.16 -7.87 -1.35
N THR A 80 -7.40 -7.61 -1.04
CA THR A 80 -8.08 -6.35 -1.38
C THR A 80 -8.55 -5.67 -0.11
N SER A 81 -8.64 -4.35 -0.16
CA SER A 81 -9.00 -3.50 0.95
C SER A 81 -10.33 -3.90 1.63
N PRO A 82 -10.41 -3.84 2.96
CA PRO A 82 -11.66 -4.01 3.69
C PRO A 82 -12.65 -2.83 3.53
N ASP A 83 -12.22 -1.69 2.96
CA ASP A 83 -13.02 -0.47 2.84
C ASP A 83 -14.23 -0.62 1.92
N CYS A 84 -14.11 -1.46 0.88
CA CYS A 84 -15.18 -1.72 -0.08
C CYS A 84 -15.23 -3.21 -0.42
N SER A 85 -16.43 -3.74 -0.69
CA SER A 85 -16.59 -5.15 -1.04
C SER A 85 -15.79 -5.52 -2.29
N GLY A 86 -15.02 -6.60 -2.21
CA GLY A 86 -14.34 -7.26 -3.32
C GLY A 86 -15.02 -8.59 -3.75
N ALA A 87 -16.26 -8.83 -3.32
CA ALA A 87 -17.02 -10.03 -3.65
C ALA A 87 -17.87 -9.82 -4.90
N ASP A 88 -17.89 -10.84 -5.78
CA ASP A 88 -18.70 -10.84 -7.01
C ASP A 88 -18.43 -9.63 -7.94
N ILE A 89 -17.16 -9.24 -8.07
CA ILE A 89 -16.73 -8.14 -8.95
C ILE A 89 -17.23 -8.41 -10.38
N LYS A 90 -17.84 -7.39 -11.00
CA LYS A 90 -18.32 -7.42 -12.38
C LYS A 90 -17.54 -6.44 -13.24
N PRO A 91 -16.34 -6.81 -13.69
CA PRO A 91 -15.51 -5.92 -14.48
C PRO A 91 -16.14 -5.66 -15.85
N GLN A 92 -16.01 -4.43 -16.33
CA GLN A 92 -16.46 -3.99 -17.64
C GLN A 92 -15.30 -3.33 -18.38
N ILE A 93 -15.22 -3.52 -19.69
CA ILE A 93 -14.21 -2.87 -20.51
C ILE A 93 -14.86 -1.74 -21.32
N VAL A 94 -14.40 -0.52 -21.05
CA VAL A 94 -14.75 0.68 -21.82
C VAL A 94 -13.68 0.88 -22.88
N ARG A 95 -14.00 0.55 -24.12
CA ARG A 95 -13.06 0.65 -25.26
C ARG A 95 -12.94 2.08 -25.76
N GLY A 96 -11.69 2.54 -25.97
CA GLY A 96 -11.39 3.85 -26.57
C GLY A 96 -12.10 4.98 -25.81
N TYR A 97 -11.88 5.09 -24.51
CA TYR A 97 -12.56 6.05 -23.65
C TYR A 97 -12.60 7.45 -24.27
N ASN A 98 -13.77 8.04 -24.37
CA ASN A 98 -14.01 9.28 -25.11
C ASN A 98 -13.90 10.57 -24.29
N GLY A 99 -13.56 10.48 -23.01
CA GLY A 99 -13.45 11.63 -22.09
C GLY A 99 -14.78 12.06 -21.43
N GLY A 100 -15.87 11.35 -21.68
CA GLY A 100 -17.19 11.62 -21.09
C GLY A 100 -17.49 10.79 -19.84
N ASP A 101 -18.71 10.89 -19.36
CA ASP A 101 -19.21 10.08 -18.25
C ASP A 101 -19.26 8.59 -18.61
N ILE A 102 -18.87 7.73 -17.68
CA ILE A 102 -18.98 6.27 -17.79
C ILE A 102 -20.16 5.80 -16.95
N LEU A 103 -21.15 5.18 -17.57
CA LEU A 103 -22.26 4.53 -16.87
C LEU A 103 -21.78 3.16 -16.38
N LEU A 104 -21.58 3.00 -15.07
CA LEU A 104 -21.16 1.74 -14.46
C LEU A 104 -22.34 0.78 -14.32
N SER A 105 -23.46 1.27 -13.78
CA SER A 105 -24.76 0.58 -13.72
C SER A 105 -25.89 1.60 -13.60
N GLU A 106 -27.14 1.13 -13.49
CA GLU A 106 -28.30 2.02 -13.39
C GLU A 106 -28.16 2.99 -12.19
N GLY A 107 -28.07 4.27 -12.49
CA GLY A 107 -27.92 5.35 -11.49
C GLY A 107 -26.49 5.56 -10.94
N ILE A 108 -25.50 4.76 -11.35
CA ILE A 108 -24.11 4.92 -10.91
C ILE A 108 -23.25 5.37 -12.10
N VAL A 109 -22.73 6.59 -12.00
CA VAL A 109 -21.94 7.22 -13.06
C VAL A 109 -20.58 7.63 -12.52
N MET A 110 -19.51 7.24 -13.21
CA MET A 110 -18.17 7.75 -12.99
C MET A 110 -17.93 8.90 -13.98
N SER A 111 -17.78 10.11 -13.45
CA SER A 111 -17.70 11.33 -14.25
C SER A 111 -16.34 12.00 -14.07
N PRO A 112 -15.70 12.49 -15.16
CA PRO A 112 -14.45 13.25 -15.07
C PRO A 112 -14.60 14.56 -14.29
N LYS A 113 -15.81 15.04 -14.06
CA LYS A 113 -16.06 16.20 -13.19
C LYS A 113 -15.81 15.88 -11.72
N LYS A 114 -16.04 14.63 -11.30
CA LYS A 114 -15.79 14.15 -9.93
C LYS A 114 -14.45 13.46 -9.84
N PHE A 115 -14.02 12.80 -10.87
CA PHE A 115 -12.78 12.04 -11.00
C PHE A 115 -11.96 12.57 -12.18
N PRO A 116 -11.25 13.71 -12.01
CA PRO A 116 -10.54 14.40 -13.10
C PRO A 116 -9.41 13.57 -13.71
N GLU A 117 -8.92 12.55 -13.01
CA GLU A 117 -7.91 11.59 -13.46
C GLU A 117 -8.33 10.90 -14.77
N LEU A 118 -9.62 10.61 -14.93
CA LEU A 118 -10.16 10.02 -16.16
C LEU A 118 -9.76 10.78 -17.41
N SER A 119 -9.63 12.11 -17.32
CA SER A 119 -9.32 12.96 -18.48
C SER A 119 -7.92 12.70 -19.06
N GLN A 120 -7.04 12.04 -18.30
CA GLN A 120 -5.69 11.69 -18.75
C GLN A 120 -5.67 10.42 -19.61
N HIS A 121 -6.76 9.63 -19.60
CA HIS A 121 -6.87 8.33 -20.25
C HIS A 121 -7.79 8.32 -21.47
N VAL A 122 -8.05 9.51 -22.08
CA VAL A 122 -8.86 9.61 -23.30
C VAL A 122 -8.18 8.85 -24.45
N GLY A 123 -8.94 7.95 -25.07
CA GLY A 123 -8.46 7.08 -26.15
C GLY A 123 -7.97 5.70 -25.67
N GLU A 124 -7.81 5.51 -24.38
CA GLU A 124 -7.40 4.22 -23.78
C GLU A 124 -8.60 3.29 -23.52
N ASP A 125 -8.29 2.01 -23.34
CA ASP A 125 -9.27 1.01 -22.92
C ASP A 125 -9.23 0.87 -21.40
N LEU A 126 -10.33 1.14 -20.73
CA LEU A 126 -10.43 1.14 -19.28
C LEU A 126 -11.16 -0.11 -18.79
N ILE A 127 -10.64 -0.76 -17.75
CA ILE A 127 -11.38 -1.77 -16.98
C ILE A 127 -11.97 -1.05 -15.76
N VAL A 128 -13.28 -1.13 -15.60
CA VAL A 128 -14.06 -0.53 -14.51
C VAL A 128 -14.95 -1.57 -13.86
N THR A 129 -15.56 -1.27 -12.70
CA THR A 129 -16.58 -2.13 -12.06
C THR A 129 -18.00 -1.73 -12.50
N ASP A 130 -19.01 -2.43 -11.98
CA ASP A 130 -20.41 -2.00 -12.08
C ASP A 130 -20.78 -0.91 -11.04
N GLY A 131 -19.83 -0.47 -10.23
CA GLY A 131 -20.03 0.55 -9.19
C GLY A 131 -20.60 0.01 -7.88
N THR A 132 -20.71 -1.32 -7.72
CA THR A 132 -21.20 -1.95 -6.46
C THR A 132 -20.07 -2.53 -5.61
N THR A 133 -18.88 -2.72 -6.20
CA THR A 133 -17.68 -3.26 -5.56
C THR A 133 -16.45 -2.44 -5.96
N LEU A 134 -15.33 -2.63 -5.26
CA LEU A 134 -14.03 -2.25 -5.82
C LEU A 134 -13.70 -3.12 -7.06
N LEU A 135 -12.65 -2.79 -7.81
CA LEU A 135 -12.17 -3.59 -8.95
C LEU A 135 -11.10 -4.61 -8.54
N GLY A 136 -10.28 -4.26 -7.55
CA GLY A 136 -9.12 -5.04 -7.13
C GLY A 136 -7.92 -4.87 -8.06
N ALA A 137 -7.81 -3.74 -8.75
CA ALA A 137 -6.60 -3.37 -9.47
C ALA A 137 -5.42 -3.22 -8.49
N ASP A 138 -5.71 -2.72 -7.33
CA ASP A 138 -4.88 -2.76 -6.14
C ASP A 138 -5.05 -4.12 -5.42
N ASP A 139 -4.10 -5.08 -5.50
CA ASP A 139 -2.90 -5.00 -6.37
C ASP A 139 -2.84 -6.21 -7.33
N LYS A 140 -4.01 -6.71 -7.77
CA LYS A 140 -4.08 -7.81 -8.78
C LYS A 140 -3.59 -7.37 -10.16
N ALA A 141 -3.54 -6.04 -10.43
CA ALA A 141 -2.92 -5.54 -11.64
C ALA A 141 -1.41 -5.81 -11.61
N GLY A 142 -0.73 -5.45 -10.52
CA GLY A 142 0.69 -5.73 -10.34
C GLY A 142 1.01 -7.24 -10.42
N ILE A 143 0.15 -8.11 -9.86
CA ILE A 143 0.30 -9.55 -10.03
C ILE A 143 0.25 -9.95 -11.52
N ALA A 144 -0.74 -9.43 -12.27
CA ALA A 144 -0.89 -9.75 -13.68
C ALA A 144 0.31 -9.26 -14.51
N GLU A 145 0.83 -8.11 -14.19
CA GLU A 145 2.01 -7.49 -14.81
C GLU A 145 3.27 -8.30 -14.56
N ILE A 146 3.53 -8.69 -13.31
CA ILE A 146 4.68 -9.52 -12.94
C ILE A 146 4.61 -10.88 -13.67
N VAL A 147 3.48 -11.57 -13.60
CA VAL A 147 3.35 -12.89 -14.24
C VAL A 147 3.48 -12.76 -15.76
N GLN A 148 2.87 -11.73 -16.37
CA GLN A 148 2.97 -11.50 -17.82
C GLN A 148 4.41 -11.18 -18.24
N ALA A 149 5.16 -10.41 -17.43
CA ALA A 149 6.56 -10.10 -17.68
C ALA A 149 7.43 -11.37 -17.65
N MET A 150 7.18 -12.28 -16.69
CA MET A 150 7.92 -13.56 -16.62
C MET A 150 7.65 -14.44 -17.85
N VAL A 151 6.40 -14.54 -18.30
CA VAL A 151 6.03 -15.26 -19.51
C VAL A 151 6.68 -14.63 -20.74
N TYR A 152 6.62 -13.30 -20.85
CA TYR A 152 7.25 -12.57 -21.96
C TYR A 152 8.75 -12.83 -22.05
N LEU A 153 9.48 -12.79 -20.93
CA LEU A 153 10.93 -13.08 -20.89
C LEU A 153 11.25 -14.52 -21.28
N GLN A 154 10.38 -15.47 -20.95
CA GLN A 154 10.57 -16.88 -21.37
C GLN A 154 10.37 -17.07 -22.88
N GLU A 155 9.46 -16.31 -23.49
CA GLU A 155 9.17 -16.36 -24.94
C GLU A 155 10.24 -15.60 -25.74
N HIS A 156 10.84 -14.54 -25.17
CA HIS A 156 11.82 -13.66 -25.82
C HIS A 156 13.23 -13.90 -25.27
N LYS A 157 13.82 -15.03 -25.62
CA LYS A 157 15.14 -15.49 -25.10
C LYS A 157 16.32 -14.63 -25.53
N ASP A 158 16.13 -13.73 -26.46
CA ASP A 158 17.09 -12.70 -26.88
C ASP A 158 17.23 -11.57 -25.85
N ILE A 159 16.21 -11.35 -25.01
CA ILE A 159 16.26 -10.43 -23.89
C ILE A 159 17.04 -11.11 -22.76
N LYS A 160 18.19 -10.55 -22.42
CA LYS A 160 19.04 -11.06 -21.36
C LYS A 160 18.50 -10.66 -19.99
N HIS A 161 18.54 -11.59 -19.04
CA HIS A 161 18.19 -11.33 -17.65
C HIS A 161 18.93 -12.25 -16.68
N GLY A 162 19.19 -11.77 -15.48
CA GLY A 162 19.68 -12.56 -14.35
C GLY A 162 18.60 -13.46 -13.75
N LYS A 163 18.86 -14.04 -12.58
CA LYS A 163 17.84 -14.74 -11.79
C LYS A 163 16.82 -13.72 -11.29
N ILE A 164 15.54 -13.98 -11.51
CA ILE A 164 14.44 -13.14 -11.04
C ILE A 164 13.61 -13.95 -10.05
N ARG A 165 13.31 -13.34 -8.91
CA ARG A 165 12.39 -13.88 -7.94
C ARG A 165 11.07 -13.09 -7.99
N ILE A 166 9.97 -13.78 -7.85
CA ILE A 166 8.68 -13.11 -7.66
C ILE A 166 8.03 -13.60 -6.38
N ALA A 167 7.29 -12.73 -5.73
CA ALA A 167 6.54 -13.07 -4.52
C ALA A 167 5.17 -12.40 -4.53
N PHE A 168 4.18 -13.13 -4.02
CA PHE A 168 2.83 -12.62 -3.80
C PHE A 168 2.44 -12.89 -2.34
N ASN A 169 1.97 -11.86 -1.66
CA ASN A 169 1.74 -11.91 -0.22
C ASN A 169 0.30 -11.50 0.17
N PRO A 170 -0.19 -12.00 1.33
CA PRO A 170 -1.46 -11.61 1.90
C PRO A 170 -1.35 -10.33 2.73
N ASP A 171 -2.51 -9.74 3.09
CA ASP A 171 -2.70 -8.83 4.22
C ASP A 171 -1.89 -7.52 4.15
N GLU A 172 -1.52 -7.05 2.94
CA GLU A 172 -0.90 -5.74 2.78
C GLU A 172 -1.83 -4.62 3.24
N GLU A 173 -3.08 -4.67 2.84
CA GLU A 173 -4.13 -3.67 3.04
C GLU A 173 -4.47 -3.42 4.53
N ILE A 174 -4.06 -4.31 5.39
CA ILE A 174 -4.14 -4.17 6.85
C ILE A 174 -2.76 -3.97 7.51
N GLY A 175 -1.73 -3.69 6.68
CA GLY A 175 -0.36 -3.40 7.13
C GLY A 175 0.42 -4.61 7.65
N MET A 176 -0.02 -5.83 7.35
CA MET A 176 0.58 -7.08 7.84
C MET A 176 1.38 -7.84 6.76
N GLY A 177 1.35 -7.39 5.50
CA GLY A 177 1.91 -8.10 4.36
C GLY A 177 3.40 -8.46 4.49
N ALA A 178 4.22 -7.53 4.99
CA ALA A 178 5.64 -7.80 5.18
C ALA A 178 5.98 -8.58 6.47
N HIS A 179 5.03 -8.80 7.40
CA HIS A 179 5.34 -9.31 8.74
C HIS A 179 6.02 -10.68 8.73
N HIS A 180 5.50 -11.60 7.97
CA HIS A 180 6.02 -12.98 7.86
C HIS A 180 6.77 -13.22 6.57
N PHE A 181 6.99 -12.20 5.75
CA PHE A 181 7.78 -12.31 4.53
C PHE A 181 9.21 -12.74 4.86
N ASP A 182 9.66 -13.82 4.28
CA ASP A 182 11.00 -14.38 4.49
C ASP A 182 11.98 -13.80 3.45
N VAL A 183 12.65 -12.71 3.84
CA VAL A 183 13.62 -12.01 2.99
C VAL A 183 14.83 -12.88 2.66
N GLU A 184 15.30 -13.72 3.58
CA GLU A 184 16.45 -14.61 3.35
C GLU A 184 16.09 -15.69 2.31
N LYS A 185 14.91 -16.31 2.44
CA LYS A 185 14.39 -17.28 1.47
C LYS A 185 14.13 -16.63 0.10
N PHE A 186 13.63 -15.41 0.08
CA PHE A 186 13.44 -14.66 -1.15
C PHE A 186 14.77 -14.42 -1.87
N GLY A 187 15.83 -14.11 -1.14
CA GLY A 187 17.22 -14.16 -1.59
C GLY A 187 17.58 -13.17 -2.71
N CYS A 188 16.97 -11.98 -2.70
CA CYS A 188 17.25 -10.89 -3.64
C CYS A 188 18.19 -9.85 -3.02
N GLN A 189 19.02 -9.22 -3.84
CA GLN A 189 19.79 -8.04 -3.43
C GLN A 189 18.88 -6.83 -3.23
N TRP A 190 17.89 -6.67 -4.09
CA TRP A 190 16.80 -5.69 -3.96
C TRP A 190 15.53 -6.20 -4.65
N ALA A 191 14.42 -5.56 -4.39
CA ALA A 191 13.16 -5.87 -5.03
C ALA A 191 12.37 -4.59 -5.34
N TYR A 192 11.24 -4.76 -6.01
CA TYR A 192 10.27 -3.71 -6.31
C TYR A 192 8.88 -4.22 -5.99
N THR A 193 8.08 -3.43 -5.25
CA THR A 193 6.63 -3.65 -5.18
C THR A 193 5.97 -3.02 -6.41
N MET A 194 5.06 -3.76 -7.06
CA MET A 194 4.26 -3.26 -8.19
C MET A 194 2.89 -2.83 -7.68
N ASP A 195 2.88 -1.83 -6.81
CA ASP A 195 1.74 -1.43 -5.97
C ASP A 195 1.52 0.10 -5.99
N GLY A 196 2.10 0.78 -6.97
CA GLY A 196 1.90 2.21 -7.19
C GLY A 196 0.67 2.51 -8.05
N GLY A 197 0.29 3.77 -8.10
CA GLY A 197 -0.87 4.25 -8.86
C GLY A 197 -0.61 4.44 -10.35
N ASP A 198 -0.82 5.65 -10.82
CA ASP A 198 -0.78 6.01 -12.25
C ASP A 198 0.59 5.83 -12.92
N VAL A 199 0.58 5.62 -14.22
CA VAL A 199 1.79 5.41 -15.05
C VAL A 199 2.87 6.43 -14.77
N GLY A 200 4.08 5.92 -14.51
CA GLY A 200 5.29 6.69 -14.22
C GLY A 200 5.53 6.94 -12.74
N GLU A 201 4.63 6.60 -11.85
CA GLU A 201 4.85 6.75 -10.42
C GLU A 201 5.98 5.85 -9.94
N LEU A 202 6.90 6.46 -9.20
CA LEU A 202 8.02 5.81 -8.53
C LEU A 202 8.12 6.38 -7.13
N GLU A 203 8.03 5.54 -6.14
CA GLU A 203 7.91 5.93 -4.75
C GLU A 203 8.97 5.19 -3.92
N PHE A 204 9.84 5.93 -3.30
CA PHE A 204 10.88 5.41 -2.39
C PHE A 204 10.98 6.23 -1.09
N GLU A 205 9.94 7.00 -0.83
CA GLU A 205 9.70 7.74 0.40
C GLU A 205 8.27 7.48 0.88
N ASN A 206 8.11 7.29 2.16
CA ASN A 206 6.80 7.13 2.80
C ASN A 206 6.80 7.81 4.16
N PHE A 207 5.65 7.96 4.79
CA PHE A 207 5.60 8.46 6.15
C PHE A 207 6.36 7.58 7.15
N ASN A 208 6.98 8.20 8.17
CA ASN A 208 7.13 7.57 9.48
C ASN A 208 5.77 7.58 10.15
N ALA A 209 5.43 6.52 10.86
CA ALA A 209 4.10 6.32 11.41
C ALA A 209 4.12 5.85 12.86
N ALA A 210 3.28 6.46 13.67
CA ALA A 210 2.98 6.00 15.02
C ALA A 210 1.48 6.09 15.30
N SER A 211 1.04 5.29 16.26
CA SER A 211 -0.27 5.42 16.91
C SER A 211 -0.10 6.00 18.30
N ALA A 212 -1.06 6.79 18.77
CA ALA A 212 -1.12 7.26 20.14
C ALA A 212 -2.52 7.03 20.73
N LYS A 213 -2.57 6.30 21.84
CA LYS A 213 -3.80 6.14 22.64
C LYS A 213 -3.69 6.97 23.90
N ILE A 214 -4.60 7.95 24.04
CA ILE A 214 -4.68 8.84 25.18
C ILE A 214 -5.79 8.34 26.08
N HIS A 215 -5.48 7.98 27.31
CA HIS A 215 -6.43 7.54 28.32
C HIS A 215 -6.61 8.64 29.36
N ILE A 216 -7.85 9.00 29.65
CA ILE A 216 -8.22 10.07 30.58
C ILE A 216 -9.12 9.50 31.65
N LYS A 217 -8.75 9.74 32.91
CA LYS A 217 -9.53 9.35 34.08
C LYS A 217 -10.29 10.53 34.63
N GLY A 218 -11.58 10.36 34.85
CA GLY A 218 -12.43 11.34 35.50
C GLY A 218 -12.84 10.91 36.90
N VAL A 219 -13.60 11.77 37.55
CA VAL A 219 -14.24 11.52 38.86
C VAL A 219 -15.73 11.79 38.73
N SER A 220 -16.53 10.75 38.81
CA SER A 220 -17.99 10.85 38.76
C SER A 220 -18.57 11.12 40.15
N VAL A 221 -19.50 12.06 40.22
CA VAL A 221 -20.34 12.32 41.38
C VAL A 221 -21.72 12.74 40.88
N HIS A 222 -22.73 12.68 41.77
CA HIS A 222 -24.06 13.14 41.41
C HIS A 222 -24.06 14.60 40.92
N PRO A 223 -24.62 14.92 39.74
CA PRO A 223 -24.50 16.24 39.11
C PRO A 223 -24.92 17.39 40.04
N GLY A 224 -25.91 17.20 40.89
CA GLY A 224 -26.34 18.20 41.84
C GLY A 224 -25.32 18.56 42.95
N TYR A 225 -24.26 17.74 43.11
CA TYR A 225 -23.18 17.93 44.08
C TYR A 225 -21.79 18.01 43.46
N ALA A 226 -21.74 18.23 42.15
CA ALA A 226 -20.54 18.09 41.33
C ALA A 226 -19.53 19.24 41.49
N LYS A 227 -19.97 20.43 41.98
CA LYS A 227 -19.13 21.63 42.09
C LYS A 227 -17.87 21.37 42.92
N GLY A 228 -16.70 21.50 42.31
CA GLY A 228 -15.40 21.31 42.94
C GLY A 228 -15.03 19.85 43.22
N LYS A 229 -15.79 18.88 42.68
CA LYS A 229 -15.58 17.43 42.92
C LYS A 229 -15.52 16.61 41.62
N MET A 230 -16.43 16.89 40.66
CA MET A 230 -16.50 16.14 39.41
C MET A 230 -15.35 16.56 38.49
N ILE A 231 -14.72 15.55 37.92
CA ILE A 231 -13.82 15.67 36.78
C ILE A 231 -14.43 14.84 35.64
N ASN A 232 -14.92 15.50 34.61
CA ASN A 232 -15.57 14.81 33.49
C ASN A 232 -14.53 14.48 32.42
N ALA A 233 -14.22 13.19 32.25
CA ALA A 233 -13.21 12.74 31.30
C ALA A 233 -13.56 13.10 29.84
N ASN A 234 -14.82 13.15 29.43
CA ASN A 234 -15.22 13.61 28.12
C ASN A 234 -14.87 15.07 27.86
N VAL A 235 -15.02 15.94 28.87
CA VAL A 235 -14.65 17.36 28.77
C VAL A 235 -13.14 17.48 28.64
N LEU A 236 -12.38 16.74 29.44
CA LEU A 236 -10.93 16.71 29.36
C LEU A 236 -10.44 16.17 27.99
N ALA A 237 -11.13 15.18 27.41
CA ALA A 237 -10.81 14.67 26.09
C ALA A 237 -10.94 15.72 24.99
N THR A 238 -12.00 16.54 25.04
CA THR A 238 -12.17 17.67 24.12
C THR A 238 -11.11 18.77 24.35
N GLU A 239 -10.70 18.99 25.59
CA GLU A 239 -9.63 19.92 25.92
C GLU A 239 -8.28 19.42 25.41
N PHE A 240 -7.97 18.12 25.61
CA PHE A 240 -6.76 17.53 25.08
C PHE A 240 -6.68 17.64 23.55
N ALA A 241 -7.78 17.31 22.85
CA ALA A 241 -7.82 17.40 21.39
C ALA A 241 -7.53 18.82 20.87
N LYS A 242 -7.93 19.85 21.60
CA LYS A 242 -7.64 21.25 21.27
C LYS A 242 -6.21 21.71 21.54
N LEU A 243 -5.38 20.89 22.18
CA LEU A 243 -3.95 21.19 22.36
C LEU A 243 -3.15 20.90 21.09
N LEU A 244 -3.66 20.01 20.21
CA LEU A 244 -3.02 19.69 18.96
C LEU A 244 -3.29 20.77 17.91
N PRO A 245 -2.32 21.03 16.99
CA PRO A 245 -2.48 22.04 15.93
C PRO A 245 -3.69 21.73 15.02
N GLU A 246 -4.54 22.73 14.82
CA GLU A 246 -5.75 22.59 13.97
C GLU A 246 -5.42 22.55 12.47
N ASP A 247 -4.27 23.06 12.07
CA ASP A 247 -3.76 23.12 10.71
C ASP A 247 -2.83 21.93 10.32
N GLU A 248 -2.63 20.99 11.26
CA GLU A 248 -1.83 19.79 11.05
C GLU A 248 -2.70 18.53 11.10
N THR A 249 -3.72 18.48 10.26
CA THR A 249 -4.64 17.35 10.09
C THR A 249 -4.58 16.80 8.65
N PRO A 250 -5.07 15.61 8.34
CA PRO A 250 -5.13 15.11 6.96
C PRO A 250 -5.86 16.06 6.01
N GLU A 251 -6.89 16.76 6.50
CA GLU A 251 -7.72 17.67 5.71
C GLU A 251 -7.02 19.01 5.38
N THR A 252 -5.96 19.34 6.11
CA THR A 252 -5.24 20.62 5.99
C THR A 252 -3.83 20.49 5.47
N THR A 253 -3.34 19.25 5.24
CA THR A 253 -1.95 18.96 4.86
C THR A 253 -1.85 18.21 3.54
N GLU A 254 -0.75 18.45 2.80
CA GLU A 254 -0.44 17.80 1.52
C GLU A 254 1.07 17.54 1.37
N GLY A 255 1.45 16.77 0.34
CA GLY A 255 2.84 16.48 0.01
C GLY A 255 3.62 15.92 1.21
N TYR A 256 4.68 16.60 1.60
CA TYR A 256 5.57 16.20 2.70
C TYR A 256 5.12 16.64 4.10
N GLN A 257 4.00 17.36 4.20
CA GLN A 257 3.49 17.82 5.48
C GLN A 257 2.97 16.67 6.33
N GLY A 258 3.45 16.58 7.57
CA GLY A 258 2.99 15.61 8.54
C GLY A 258 1.71 16.07 9.26
N PHE A 259 1.08 15.15 9.99
CA PHE A 259 -0.19 15.44 10.68
C PHE A 259 -0.40 14.60 11.93
N TYR A 260 -1.38 15.05 12.74
CA TYR A 260 -2.08 14.28 13.77
C TYR A 260 -3.51 14.04 13.30
N HIS A 261 -3.95 12.79 13.32
CA HIS A 261 -5.32 12.45 12.93
C HIS A 261 -6.05 11.74 14.07
N LEU A 262 -7.09 12.37 14.60
CA LEU A 262 -7.97 11.77 15.60
C LEU A 262 -8.91 10.80 14.90
N ILE A 263 -8.61 9.49 15.00
CA ILE A 263 -9.38 8.43 14.33
C ILE A 263 -10.51 7.87 15.21
N GLY A 264 -10.47 8.13 16.51
CA GLY A 264 -11.50 7.65 17.40
C GLY A 264 -11.52 8.40 18.73
N MET A 265 -12.73 8.61 19.26
CA MET A 265 -12.98 9.19 20.56
C MET A 265 -14.17 8.51 21.19
N GLN A 266 -13.99 7.97 22.39
CA GLN A 266 -15.07 7.35 23.16
C GLN A 266 -14.90 7.63 24.64
N GLY A 267 -16.00 7.72 25.38
CA GLY A 267 -15.87 7.95 26.80
C GLY A 267 -17.18 8.14 27.57
N SER A 268 -16.99 8.30 28.86
CA SER A 268 -18.02 8.60 29.89
C SER A 268 -17.52 9.73 30.79
N VAL A 269 -18.20 9.97 31.91
CA VAL A 269 -17.70 10.92 32.93
C VAL A 269 -16.42 10.39 33.59
N GLU A 270 -16.30 9.07 33.76
CA GLU A 270 -15.22 8.45 34.53
C GLU A 270 -13.99 8.14 33.67
N ASN A 271 -14.17 7.82 32.38
CA ASN A 271 -13.09 7.45 31.51
C ASN A 271 -13.34 7.95 30.09
N ALA A 272 -12.29 8.38 29.41
CA ALA A 272 -12.32 8.65 27.99
C ALA A 272 -11.03 8.14 27.33
N THR A 273 -11.13 7.80 26.05
CA THR A 273 -9.99 7.39 25.22
C THR A 273 -10.05 8.13 23.88
N LEU A 274 -8.91 8.71 23.48
CA LEU A 274 -8.72 9.22 22.13
C LEU A 274 -7.68 8.36 21.44
N SER A 275 -7.91 8.07 20.17
CA SER A 275 -6.98 7.31 19.31
C SER A 275 -6.51 8.22 18.20
N TYR A 276 -5.21 8.40 18.11
CA TYR A 276 -4.54 9.19 17.08
C TYR A 276 -3.62 8.33 16.24
N ILE A 277 -3.47 8.71 14.98
CA ILE A 277 -2.32 8.34 14.17
C ILE A 277 -1.46 9.58 13.93
N ILE A 278 -0.15 9.38 13.94
CA ILE A 278 0.87 10.43 13.78
C ILE A 278 1.69 10.09 12.55
N ARG A 279 1.88 11.06 11.66
CA ARG A 279 2.58 10.88 10.39
C ARG A 279 3.52 12.04 10.13
N ASP A 280 4.75 11.75 9.69
CA ASP A 280 5.68 12.73 9.11
C ASP A 280 6.71 12.03 8.23
N HIS A 281 7.11 12.63 7.10
CA HIS A 281 8.18 12.07 6.26
C HIS A 281 9.56 12.26 6.88
N ASP A 282 9.75 13.37 7.58
CA ASP A 282 11.01 13.68 8.26
C ASP A 282 11.09 12.97 9.62
N ARG A 283 12.19 12.25 9.87
CA ARG A 283 12.40 11.46 11.08
C ARG A 283 12.44 12.33 12.34
N GLU A 284 13.14 13.45 12.30
CA GLU A 284 13.29 14.34 13.44
C GLU A 284 11.96 14.99 13.81
N ARG A 285 11.23 15.50 12.82
CA ARG A 285 9.87 16.04 13.01
C ARG A 285 8.89 15.00 13.52
N PHE A 286 9.01 13.76 13.05
CA PHE A 286 8.21 12.65 13.54
C PHE A 286 8.44 12.40 15.05
N GLU A 287 9.71 12.40 15.48
CA GLU A 287 10.04 12.28 16.90
C GLU A 287 9.56 13.49 17.70
N ASP A 288 9.64 14.71 17.14
CA ASP A 288 9.09 15.93 17.74
C ASP A 288 7.58 15.84 17.93
N ARG A 289 6.85 15.29 16.96
CA ARG A 289 5.40 15.06 17.06
C ARG A 289 5.04 14.14 18.23
N LYS A 290 5.79 13.07 18.42
CA LYS A 290 5.57 12.15 19.57
C LYS A 290 5.86 12.86 20.88
N ARG A 291 6.97 13.61 20.99
CA ARG A 291 7.29 14.42 22.16
C ARG A 291 6.23 15.48 22.46
N PHE A 292 5.62 16.04 21.42
CA PHE A 292 4.54 17.01 21.60
C PHE A 292 3.30 16.39 22.25
N ILE A 293 2.91 15.18 21.88
CA ILE A 293 1.84 14.43 22.57
C ILE A 293 2.17 14.26 24.05
N GLU A 294 3.41 13.88 24.38
CA GLU A 294 3.86 13.72 25.76
C GLU A 294 3.76 15.05 26.54
N SER A 295 4.17 16.14 25.93
CA SER A 295 4.05 17.49 26.53
C SER A 295 2.60 17.90 26.79
N CYS A 296 1.67 17.51 25.91
CA CYS A 296 0.24 17.73 26.11
C CYS A 296 -0.29 16.94 27.31
N VAL A 297 0.19 15.70 27.50
CA VAL A 297 -0.14 14.86 28.68
C VAL A 297 0.36 15.54 29.96
N GLU A 298 1.62 15.99 29.99
CA GLU A 298 2.20 16.70 31.12
C GLU A 298 1.39 17.94 31.49
N LYS A 299 1.07 18.78 30.51
CA LYS A 299 0.26 19.98 30.67
C LYS A 299 -1.12 19.70 31.27
N MET A 300 -1.76 18.62 30.84
CA MET A 300 -3.05 18.22 31.40
C MET A 300 -2.92 17.72 32.83
N ASN A 301 -1.87 16.95 33.13
CA ASN A 301 -1.59 16.42 34.49
C ASN A 301 -1.21 17.53 35.47
N GLU A 302 -0.47 18.56 35.04
CA GLU A 302 -0.21 19.76 35.87
C GLU A 302 -1.50 20.43 36.29
N LYS A 303 -2.50 20.50 35.42
CA LYS A 303 -3.79 21.16 35.67
C LYS A 303 -4.75 20.31 36.49
N TYR A 304 -4.83 19.03 36.22
CA TYR A 304 -5.88 18.13 36.73
C TYR A 304 -5.40 17.08 37.74
N GLY A 305 -4.09 17.01 37.96
CA GLY A 305 -3.46 16.05 38.86
C GLY A 305 -2.75 14.90 38.13
N GLU A 306 -1.67 14.44 38.71
CA GLU A 306 -0.82 13.37 38.18
C GLU A 306 -1.62 12.09 37.89
N GLY A 307 -1.39 11.49 36.71
CA GLY A 307 -2.04 10.26 36.27
C GLY A 307 -3.50 10.43 35.80
N THR A 308 -4.02 11.68 35.72
CA THR A 308 -5.33 11.97 35.14
C THR A 308 -5.34 11.65 33.64
N VAL A 309 -4.25 12.00 32.93
CA VAL A 309 -4.04 11.70 31.52
C VAL A 309 -2.80 10.84 31.34
N THR A 310 -2.90 9.80 30.54
CA THR A 310 -1.77 8.97 30.14
C THR A 310 -1.78 8.72 28.65
N ALA A 311 -0.62 8.58 28.02
CA ALA A 311 -0.49 8.24 26.61
C ALA A 311 0.28 6.94 26.43
N VAL A 312 -0.11 6.16 25.45
CA VAL A 312 0.66 5.03 24.93
C VAL A 312 0.95 5.31 23.47
N VAL A 313 2.19 5.64 23.15
CA VAL A 313 2.67 5.90 21.79
C VAL A 313 3.42 4.67 21.30
N LYS A 314 3.09 4.20 20.07
CA LYS A 314 3.73 3.04 19.44
C LYS A 314 4.09 3.35 18.01
N ASP A 315 5.35 3.16 17.66
CA ASP A 315 5.80 3.24 16.27
C ASP A 315 5.23 2.05 15.49
N GLN A 316 4.88 2.31 14.23
CA GLN A 316 4.29 1.33 13.32
C GLN A 316 5.26 0.96 12.18
N TYR A 317 5.76 1.97 11.46
CA TYR A 317 6.75 1.82 10.39
C TYR A 317 7.51 3.13 10.19
N TYR A 318 8.56 3.07 9.37
CA TYR A 318 9.44 4.21 9.12
C TYR A 318 9.59 4.48 7.62
N ASN A 319 10.09 5.67 7.28
CA ASN A 319 10.35 6.07 5.91
C ASN A 319 11.46 5.21 5.28
N MET A 320 11.14 4.47 4.22
CA MET A 320 12.09 3.59 3.53
C MET A 320 13.27 4.35 2.91
N LYS A 321 13.14 5.65 2.68
CA LYS A 321 14.23 6.49 2.18
C LYS A 321 15.51 6.31 2.98
N GLU A 322 15.44 6.14 4.30
CA GLU A 322 16.61 5.88 5.17
C GLU A 322 17.43 4.65 4.72
N LYS A 323 16.78 3.69 4.06
CA LYS A 323 17.40 2.46 3.56
C LYS A 323 17.78 2.56 2.09
N ILE A 324 16.95 3.23 1.30
CA ILE A 324 17.14 3.39 -0.14
C ILE A 324 18.27 4.36 -0.47
N ASP A 325 18.46 5.43 0.31
CA ASP A 325 19.52 6.45 0.06
C ASP A 325 20.94 5.86 -0.04
N ALA A 326 21.19 4.76 0.65
CA ALA A 326 22.48 4.05 0.55
C ALA A 326 22.60 3.18 -0.71
N GLN A 327 21.52 3.03 -1.49
CA GLN A 327 21.43 2.12 -2.63
C GLN A 327 20.67 2.73 -3.81
N MET A 328 20.93 4.01 -4.11
CA MET A 328 20.22 4.78 -5.14
C MET A 328 20.31 4.16 -6.55
N HIS A 329 21.25 3.27 -6.81
CA HIS A 329 21.29 2.51 -8.07
C HIS A 329 19.99 1.75 -8.36
N VAL A 330 19.27 1.30 -7.29
CA VAL A 330 17.97 0.63 -7.41
C VAL A 330 16.93 1.56 -8.04
N ILE A 331 16.98 2.85 -7.70
CA ILE A 331 16.12 3.89 -8.27
C ILE A 331 16.55 4.27 -9.69
N ASP A 332 17.86 4.44 -9.90
CA ASP A 332 18.42 4.81 -11.21
C ASP A 332 18.07 3.77 -12.30
N LEU A 333 18.05 2.47 -11.93
CA LEU A 333 17.63 1.39 -12.82
C LEU A 333 16.17 1.55 -13.26
N VAL A 334 15.27 1.87 -12.35
CA VAL A 334 13.84 2.10 -12.66
C VAL A 334 13.67 3.35 -13.51
N LEU A 335 14.32 4.45 -13.16
CA LEU A 335 14.24 5.70 -13.92
C LEU A 335 14.70 5.49 -15.37
N ARG A 336 15.80 4.77 -15.55
CA ARG A 336 16.31 4.39 -16.86
C ARG A 336 15.31 3.49 -17.60
N ALA A 337 14.79 2.47 -16.96
CA ALA A 337 13.82 1.54 -17.56
C ALA A 337 12.54 2.28 -18.02
N MET A 338 12.00 3.16 -17.19
CA MET A 338 10.85 4.00 -17.56
C MET A 338 11.16 4.85 -18.80
N GLN A 339 12.29 5.55 -18.81
CA GLN A 339 12.70 6.38 -19.94
C GLN A 339 12.84 5.57 -21.24
N GLU A 340 13.50 4.41 -21.18
CA GLU A 340 13.65 3.52 -22.35
C GLU A 340 12.31 2.93 -22.82
N CYS A 341 11.31 2.80 -21.95
CA CYS A 341 9.95 2.41 -22.28
C CYS A 341 9.05 3.59 -22.72
N GLY A 342 9.59 4.81 -22.79
CA GLY A 342 8.82 6.02 -23.15
C GLY A 342 7.84 6.44 -22.05
N VAL A 343 8.10 6.09 -20.80
CA VAL A 343 7.32 6.49 -19.62
C VAL A 343 8.05 7.65 -18.93
N ALA A 344 7.34 8.75 -18.72
CA ALA A 344 7.87 9.88 -17.96
C ALA A 344 7.81 9.58 -16.45
N PRO A 345 8.94 9.51 -15.73
CA PRO A 345 8.92 9.24 -14.30
C PRO A 345 8.23 10.35 -13.50
N LYS A 346 7.42 9.95 -12.52
CA LYS A 346 6.73 10.81 -11.55
C LYS A 346 7.17 10.39 -10.15
N VAL A 347 8.30 10.91 -9.68
CA VAL A 347 8.77 10.60 -8.33
C VAL A 347 7.95 11.38 -7.32
N LYS A 348 7.30 10.68 -6.39
CA LYS A 348 6.49 11.28 -5.33
C LYS A 348 6.60 10.48 -4.03
N PRO A 349 6.36 11.11 -2.86
CA PRO A 349 6.28 10.39 -1.59
C PRO A 349 4.91 9.72 -1.40
N ILE A 350 4.89 8.57 -0.75
CA ILE A 350 3.66 7.91 -0.28
C ILE A 350 3.20 8.59 1.02
N ARG A 351 1.94 9.00 1.08
CA ARG A 351 1.32 9.54 2.31
C ARG A 351 0.69 8.44 3.17
N GLY A 352 1.28 7.27 3.20
CA GLY A 352 0.88 6.08 3.93
C GLY A 352 2.07 5.17 4.21
N GLY A 353 1.80 3.89 4.39
CA GLY A 353 2.76 2.80 4.45
C GLY A 353 2.66 1.93 3.21
N THR A 354 3.58 1.00 3.05
CA THR A 354 3.59 -0.02 2.02
C THR A 354 4.48 -1.18 2.49
N ASP A 355 4.27 -2.35 1.95
CA ASP A 355 5.13 -3.50 2.22
C ASP A 355 6.60 -3.22 1.88
N GLY A 356 6.86 -2.49 0.79
CA GLY A 356 8.21 -2.08 0.39
C GLY A 356 8.95 -1.31 1.48
N ALA A 357 8.25 -0.47 2.24
CA ALA A 357 8.83 0.24 3.38
C ALA A 357 9.28 -0.74 4.47
N GLN A 358 8.42 -1.67 4.88
CA GLN A 358 8.74 -2.65 5.91
C GLN A 358 9.85 -3.62 5.45
N LEU A 359 9.80 -4.09 4.20
CA LEU A 359 10.81 -4.95 3.60
C LEU A 359 12.19 -4.27 3.54
N SER A 360 12.23 -2.96 3.24
CA SER A 360 13.46 -2.18 3.26
C SER A 360 14.13 -2.17 4.63
N PHE A 361 13.34 -2.09 5.71
CA PHE A 361 13.85 -2.21 7.09
C PHE A 361 14.22 -3.64 7.50
N LYS A 362 13.70 -4.65 6.80
CA LYS A 362 14.14 -6.06 6.94
C LYS A 362 15.41 -6.38 6.15
N GLY A 363 16.00 -5.41 5.46
CA GLY A 363 17.26 -5.56 4.72
C GLY A 363 17.09 -5.83 3.23
N LEU A 364 15.88 -5.72 2.69
CA LEU A 364 15.58 -5.82 1.27
C LEU A 364 15.15 -4.45 0.73
N PRO A 365 16.05 -3.64 0.12
CA PRO A 365 15.66 -2.40 -0.52
C PRO A 365 14.54 -2.63 -1.53
N CYS A 366 13.38 -1.99 -1.32
CA CYS A 366 12.18 -2.31 -2.06
C CYS A 366 11.31 -1.06 -2.32
N PRO A 367 11.68 -0.23 -3.32
CA PRO A 367 10.85 0.89 -3.74
C PRO A 367 9.59 0.40 -4.47
N ASN A 368 8.59 1.29 -4.55
CA ASN A 368 7.31 1.03 -5.16
C ASN A 368 7.23 1.60 -6.57
N ILE A 369 6.73 0.82 -7.52
CA ILE A 369 6.54 1.18 -8.93
C ILE A 369 5.05 1.12 -9.26
N PHE A 370 4.59 1.95 -10.18
CA PHE A 370 3.21 1.99 -10.62
C PHE A 370 2.69 0.64 -11.14
N ALA A 371 1.43 0.34 -10.81
CA ALA A 371 0.62 -0.73 -11.38
C ALA A 371 -0.51 -0.18 -12.30
N GLY A 372 -0.64 1.11 -12.42
CA GLY A 372 -1.55 1.78 -13.32
C GLY A 372 -3.01 1.85 -12.88
N GLY A 373 -3.35 1.31 -11.70
CA GLY A 373 -4.68 1.43 -11.13
C GLY A 373 -4.94 2.83 -10.55
N ILE A 374 -6.20 3.22 -10.46
CA ILE A 374 -6.62 4.56 -10.05
C ILE A 374 -7.91 4.46 -9.23
N ASN A 375 -8.12 5.38 -8.29
CA ASN A 375 -9.29 5.45 -7.40
C ASN A 375 -9.47 4.19 -6.54
N PHE A 376 -8.40 3.70 -5.97
CA PHE A 376 -8.35 2.50 -5.15
C PHE A 376 -9.35 2.49 -3.98
N HIS A 377 -9.61 1.33 -3.40
CA HIS A 377 -10.44 1.09 -2.21
C HIS A 377 -11.91 1.48 -2.37
N GLY A 378 -12.40 1.65 -3.60
CA GLY A 378 -13.77 2.10 -3.81
C GLY A 378 -14.42 1.65 -5.11
N PRO A 379 -15.73 1.93 -5.27
CA PRO A 379 -16.52 1.46 -6.41
C PRO A 379 -16.23 2.23 -7.73
N TYR A 380 -15.37 3.22 -7.69
CA TYR A 380 -14.92 3.99 -8.84
C TYR A 380 -13.46 3.66 -9.23
N GLU A 381 -12.94 2.57 -8.71
CA GLU A 381 -11.64 2.04 -9.07
C GLU A 381 -11.63 1.62 -10.54
N PHE A 382 -10.55 1.93 -11.23
CA PHE A 382 -10.36 1.53 -12.62
C PHE A 382 -8.88 1.35 -12.95
N VAL A 383 -8.60 0.60 -14.01
CA VAL A 383 -7.25 0.46 -14.55
C VAL A 383 -7.27 0.52 -16.07
N PRO A 384 -6.47 1.40 -16.70
CA PRO A 384 -6.26 1.39 -18.13
C PRO A 384 -5.46 0.16 -18.55
N ILE A 385 -5.88 -0.55 -19.59
CA ILE A 385 -5.17 -1.73 -20.12
C ILE A 385 -3.75 -1.35 -20.55
N GLN A 386 -3.61 -0.21 -21.20
CA GLN A 386 -2.32 0.31 -21.67
C GLN A 386 -1.37 0.64 -20.51
N SER A 387 -1.90 0.98 -19.34
CA SER A 387 -1.09 1.21 -18.13
C SER A 387 -0.47 -0.10 -17.63
N MET A 388 -1.25 -1.18 -17.55
CA MET A 388 -0.73 -2.51 -17.20
C MET A 388 0.30 -3.00 -18.23
N GLU A 389 0.07 -2.79 -19.53
CA GLU A 389 1.04 -3.13 -20.57
C GLU A 389 2.36 -2.36 -20.39
N LYS A 390 2.28 -1.08 -20.02
CA LYS A 390 3.47 -0.25 -19.72
C LYS A 390 4.21 -0.72 -18.48
N ALA A 391 3.51 -1.06 -17.40
CA ALA A 391 4.11 -1.59 -16.19
C ALA A 391 4.86 -2.90 -16.48
N MET A 392 4.24 -3.83 -17.20
CA MET A 392 4.87 -5.07 -17.68
C MET A 392 6.14 -4.79 -18.50
N GLN A 393 6.10 -3.83 -19.44
CA GLN A 393 7.27 -3.44 -20.24
C GLN A 393 8.40 -2.88 -19.36
N VAL A 394 8.07 -2.10 -18.34
CA VAL A 394 9.05 -1.56 -17.38
C VAL A 394 9.70 -2.67 -16.57
N ILE A 395 8.92 -3.67 -16.09
CA ILE A 395 9.47 -4.86 -15.41
C ILE A 395 10.48 -5.57 -16.31
N VAL A 396 10.11 -5.87 -17.55
CA VAL A 396 10.99 -6.53 -18.54
C VAL A 396 12.25 -5.72 -18.75
N LYS A 397 12.14 -4.40 -18.87
CA LYS A 397 13.27 -3.50 -19.10
C LYS A 397 14.20 -3.42 -17.88
N ILE A 398 13.67 -3.41 -16.65
CA ILE A 398 14.49 -3.49 -15.43
C ILE A 398 15.30 -4.78 -15.44
N CYS A 399 14.69 -5.91 -15.79
CA CYS A 399 15.39 -7.20 -15.87
C CYS A 399 16.53 -7.18 -16.91
N GLU A 400 16.27 -6.60 -18.09
CA GLU A 400 17.25 -6.47 -19.18
C GLU A 400 18.43 -5.56 -18.77
N ILE A 401 18.15 -4.38 -18.22
CA ILE A 401 19.18 -3.43 -17.78
C ILE A 401 20.03 -4.01 -16.65
N THR A 402 19.39 -4.73 -15.71
CA THR A 402 20.09 -5.37 -14.60
C THR A 402 21.06 -6.48 -15.08
N ALA A 403 20.78 -7.12 -16.20
CA ALA A 403 21.70 -8.13 -16.77
C ALA A 403 23.05 -7.56 -17.22
N ASP A 404 23.10 -6.27 -17.54
CA ASP A 404 24.31 -5.54 -17.94
C ASP A 404 24.88 -4.70 -16.77
N TYR A 405 24.26 -4.77 -15.58
CA TYR A 405 24.71 -4.04 -14.41
C TYR A 405 25.97 -4.71 -13.83
N ASN A 406 27.05 -3.93 -13.76
CA ASN A 406 28.30 -4.33 -13.09
C ASN A 406 28.49 -3.38 -11.91
N ASP A 407 28.61 -3.93 -10.71
CA ASP A 407 28.99 -3.18 -9.50
C ASP A 407 30.35 -2.51 -9.61
#